data_95ca292a3a0e99154dabb0f2dbfa0e8f
#
_entry.id   95ca292a3a0e99154dabb0f2dbfa0e8f
#
_cell.length_a   1.000
_cell.length_b   1.000
_cell.length_c   1.000
_cell.angle_alpha   90.00
_cell.angle_beta   90.00
_cell.angle_gamma   90.00
#
_symmetry.space_group_name_H-M   'P 1'
#
loop_
_entity.id
_entity.type
_entity.pdbx_description
1 polymer ?
#
loop_
_entity_poly.entity_id
_entity_poly.type
_entity_poly.pdbx_seq_one_letter_code
_entity_poly.pdbx_strand_id
1 'polypeptide(L)'
;MSDLAQEARRARDRAHAPYSKFRVGSAVVTLDGRVFTGGNIENSSYGLTVCAERVAVFSAIAAGVKPRTFQEIYVCAAHEDSRGGEALVPPCGACRQVLWDLCGDIPVTMVSLDGRTETVPLSDLLPRAFDDSLLL
;
A
#
# COMPACT_ATOMS: atom_id res chain seq x y z
N MET A 1 14.13 11.61 -2.84
CA MET A 1 12.93 10.76 -2.75
C MET A 1 12.09 11.00 -4.00
N SER A 2 11.64 9.93 -4.66
CA SER A 2 10.80 10.05 -5.86
C SER A 2 9.44 10.68 -5.53
N ASP A 3 8.73 11.14 -6.56
CA ASP A 3 7.40 11.75 -6.37
C ASP A 3 6.42 10.77 -5.75
N LEU A 4 6.43 9.50 -6.17
CA LEU A 4 5.54 8.46 -5.61
C LEU A 4 5.91 8.13 -4.17
N ALA A 5 7.20 8.10 -3.85
CA ALA A 5 7.65 7.91 -2.48
C ALA A 5 7.18 9.05 -1.58
N GLN A 6 7.23 10.29 -2.07
CA GLN A 6 6.73 11.46 -1.34
C GLN A 6 5.21 11.40 -1.17
N GLU A 7 4.48 10.97 -2.20
CA GLU A 7 3.04 10.82 -2.11
C GLU A 7 2.64 9.78 -1.05
N ALA A 8 3.35 8.65 -1.00
CA ALA A 8 3.13 7.65 0.05
C ALA A 8 3.43 8.24 1.44
N ARG A 9 4.51 8.99 1.58
CA ARG A 9 4.86 9.64 2.83
C ARG A 9 3.81 10.67 3.26
N ARG A 10 3.31 11.49 2.34
CA ARG A 10 2.25 12.46 2.62
C ARG A 10 0.95 11.77 3.04
N ALA A 11 0.61 10.69 2.36
CA ALA A 11 -0.57 9.90 2.73
C ALA A 11 -0.45 9.33 4.15
N ARG A 12 0.76 8.93 4.55
CA ARG A 12 1.04 8.49 5.92
C ARG A 12 0.70 9.57 6.93
N ASP A 13 1.01 10.83 6.64
CA ASP A 13 0.73 11.94 7.55
C ASP A 13 -0.77 12.16 7.73
N ARG A 14 -1.60 11.70 6.80
CA ARG A 14 -3.06 11.78 6.87
C ARG A 14 -3.72 10.51 7.40
N ALA A 15 -2.95 9.53 7.81
CA ALA A 15 -3.49 8.28 8.35
C ALA A 15 -4.29 8.53 9.64
N HIS A 16 -5.34 7.72 9.83
CA HIS A 16 -6.13 7.72 11.05
C HIS A 16 -5.71 6.52 11.90
N ALA A 17 -4.73 6.73 12.78
CA ALA A 17 -4.13 5.66 13.59
C ALA A 17 -4.11 6.02 15.09
N PRO A 18 -5.30 6.31 15.71
CA PRO A 18 -5.33 6.78 17.09
C PRO A 18 -5.00 5.71 18.11
N TYR A 19 -5.06 4.44 17.75
CA TYR A 19 -4.86 3.32 18.67
C TYR A 19 -3.42 2.83 18.63
N SER A 20 -2.92 2.42 17.46
CA SER A 20 -1.57 1.86 17.32
C SER A 20 -0.48 2.93 17.26
N LYS A 21 -0.83 4.13 16.81
CA LYS A 21 0.15 5.19 16.47
C LYS A 21 1.11 4.77 15.35
N PHE A 22 0.84 3.65 14.69
CA PHE A 22 1.62 3.16 13.56
C PHE A 22 0.93 3.64 12.27
N ARG A 23 1.55 4.62 11.63
CA ARG A 23 0.99 5.30 10.46
C ARG A 23 1.56 4.71 9.19
N VAL A 24 0.69 4.39 8.26
CA VAL A 24 1.06 3.86 6.95
C VAL A 24 0.43 4.73 5.88
N GLY A 25 1.21 5.04 4.86
CA GLY A 25 0.73 5.71 3.67
C GLY A 25 1.08 4.89 2.44
N SER A 26 0.24 4.97 1.42
CA SER A 26 0.45 4.27 0.18
C SER A 26 0.09 5.15 -1.01
N ALA A 27 0.79 4.93 -2.12
CA ALA A 27 0.50 5.56 -3.40
C ALA A 27 0.55 4.48 -4.49
N VAL A 28 -0.52 4.34 -5.25
CA VAL A 28 -0.61 3.42 -6.38
C VAL A 28 -0.76 4.22 -7.65
N VAL A 29 -0.08 3.81 -8.72
CA VAL A 29 -0.16 4.48 -10.01
C VAL A 29 -0.78 3.53 -11.03
N THR A 30 -1.69 4.05 -11.83
CA THR A 30 -2.36 3.31 -12.90
C THR A 30 -1.48 3.28 -14.15
N LEU A 31 -1.81 2.39 -15.09
CA LEU A 31 -1.08 2.31 -16.35
C LEU A 31 -1.17 3.61 -17.16
N ASP A 32 -2.23 4.38 -17.00
CA ASP A 32 -2.40 5.68 -17.67
C ASP A 32 -1.83 6.86 -16.84
N GLY A 33 -1.13 6.59 -15.75
CA GLY A 33 -0.36 7.59 -15.02
C GLY A 33 -1.11 8.31 -13.90
N ARG A 34 -2.34 7.92 -13.56
CA ARG A 34 -3.06 8.52 -12.43
C ARG A 34 -2.57 7.95 -11.11
N VAL A 35 -2.47 8.79 -10.09
CA VAL A 35 -2.00 8.40 -8.76
C VAL A 35 -3.16 8.46 -7.77
N PHE A 36 -3.32 7.37 -7.01
CA PHE A 36 -4.28 7.29 -5.91
C PHE A 36 -3.54 6.99 -4.62
N THR A 37 -3.94 7.65 -3.53
CA THR A 37 -3.26 7.52 -2.26
C THR A 37 -4.22 7.05 -1.17
N GLY A 38 -3.66 6.51 -0.10
CA GLY A 38 -4.42 6.12 1.08
C GLY A 38 -3.56 6.06 2.31
N GLY A 39 -4.14 6.36 3.45
CA GLY A 39 -3.56 6.11 4.76
C GLY A 39 -4.36 5.03 5.47
N ASN A 40 -3.76 4.34 6.45
CA ASN A 40 -4.51 3.37 7.23
C ASN A 40 -5.60 4.08 8.05
N ILE A 41 -6.73 3.41 8.17
CA ILE A 41 -7.90 3.93 8.89
C ILE A 41 -8.28 2.89 9.94
N GLU A 42 -7.97 3.21 11.20
CA GLU A 42 -8.24 2.31 12.32
C GLU A 42 -9.66 2.49 12.83
N ASN A 43 -10.16 1.44 13.45
CA ASN A 43 -11.47 1.39 14.07
C ASN A 43 -11.33 0.85 15.49
N SER A 44 -12.16 1.31 16.41
CA SER A 44 -12.18 0.74 17.76
C SER A 44 -12.51 -0.76 17.75
N SER A 45 -13.25 -1.22 16.77
CA SER A 45 -13.36 -2.63 16.43
C SER A 45 -12.19 -2.98 15.52
N TYR A 46 -11.09 -3.46 16.07
CA TYR A 46 -9.80 -3.58 15.38
C TYR A 46 -9.88 -4.38 14.08
N GLY A 47 -10.75 -5.39 14.04
CA GLY A 47 -10.94 -6.19 12.82
C GLY A 47 -11.50 -5.41 11.62
N LEU A 48 -12.04 -4.22 11.84
CA LEU A 48 -12.56 -3.36 10.78
C LEU A 48 -11.54 -2.35 10.26
N THR A 49 -10.34 -2.32 10.82
CA THR A 49 -9.24 -1.46 10.35
C THR A 49 -8.91 -1.78 8.89
N VAL A 50 -8.71 -0.74 8.10
CA VAL A 50 -8.31 -0.89 6.69
C VAL A 50 -6.90 -0.34 6.50
N CYS A 51 -6.03 -1.15 5.91
CA CYS A 51 -4.65 -0.76 5.65
C CYS A 51 -4.56 0.27 4.51
N ALA A 52 -3.49 1.06 4.52
CA ALA A 52 -3.28 2.13 3.55
C ALA A 52 -3.30 1.64 2.10
N GLU A 53 -2.68 0.51 1.83
CA GLU A 53 -2.60 -0.04 0.48
C GLU A 53 -3.99 -0.35 -0.07
N ARG A 54 -4.87 -0.91 0.77
CA ARG A 54 -6.24 -1.19 0.37
C ARG A 54 -7.04 0.10 0.16
N VAL A 55 -6.86 1.10 1.02
CA VAL A 55 -7.52 2.40 0.84
C VAL A 55 -7.12 3.01 -0.50
N ALA A 56 -5.83 2.98 -0.85
CA ALA A 56 -5.33 3.52 -2.11
C ALA A 56 -5.94 2.79 -3.32
N VAL A 57 -5.88 1.47 -3.34
CA VAL A 57 -6.40 0.67 -4.46
C VAL A 57 -7.92 0.75 -4.55
N PHE A 58 -8.62 0.70 -3.41
CA PHE A 58 -10.08 0.84 -3.37
C PHE A 58 -10.52 2.21 -3.87
N SER A 59 -9.77 3.27 -3.55
CA SER A 59 -10.04 4.62 -4.06
C SER A 59 -9.95 4.66 -5.58
N ALA A 60 -8.96 3.99 -6.15
CA ALA A 60 -8.80 3.90 -7.60
C ALA A 60 -9.98 3.14 -8.24
N ILE A 61 -10.34 2.00 -7.69
CA ILE A 61 -11.48 1.21 -8.19
C ILE A 61 -12.77 2.02 -8.07
N ALA A 62 -12.99 2.71 -6.96
CA ALA A 62 -14.16 3.56 -6.77
C ALA A 62 -14.21 4.71 -7.79
N ALA A 63 -13.06 5.17 -8.26
CA ALA A 63 -12.97 6.23 -9.28
C ALA A 63 -13.11 5.68 -10.71
N GLY A 64 -13.33 4.37 -10.88
CA GLY A 64 -13.56 3.76 -12.18
C GLY A 64 -12.34 3.10 -12.82
N VAL A 65 -11.21 3.01 -12.10
CA VAL A 65 -10.03 2.29 -12.59
C VAL A 65 -10.36 0.79 -12.63
N LYS A 66 -10.06 0.14 -13.76
CA LYS A 66 -10.34 -1.29 -13.90
C LYS A 66 -9.28 -2.12 -13.16
N PRO A 67 -9.68 -3.26 -12.57
CA PRO A 67 -8.71 -4.18 -11.98
C PRO A 67 -7.62 -4.56 -12.99
N ARG A 68 -6.40 -4.76 -12.47
CA ARG A 68 -5.22 -5.19 -13.24
C ARG A 68 -4.78 -4.20 -14.31
N THR A 69 -5.04 -2.90 -14.06
CA THR A 69 -4.52 -1.81 -14.89
C THR A 69 -3.66 -0.87 -14.06
N PHE A 70 -2.92 -1.41 -13.10
CA PHE A 70 -1.99 -0.68 -12.25
C PHE A 70 -0.55 -0.95 -12.65
N GLN A 71 0.31 0.04 -12.42
CA GLN A 71 1.72 -0.03 -12.80
C GLN A 71 2.61 -0.42 -11.62
N GLU A 72 2.43 0.18 -10.46
CA GLU A 72 3.24 -0.04 -9.27
C GLU A 72 2.57 0.55 -8.03
N ILE A 73 3.04 0.14 -6.85
CA ILE A 73 2.56 0.67 -5.57
C ILE A 73 3.74 0.96 -4.64
N TYR A 74 3.62 2.06 -3.89
CA TYR A 74 4.57 2.49 -2.86
C TYR A 74 3.90 2.42 -1.50
N VAL A 75 4.68 2.03 -0.49
CA VAL A 75 4.21 2.01 0.90
C VAL A 75 5.26 2.61 1.82
N CYS A 76 4.83 3.51 2.71
CA CYS A 76 5.68 4.15 3.70
C CYS A 76 5.04 3.97 5.08
N ALA A 77 5.72 3.27 5.97
CA ALA A 77 5.16 2.92 7.28
C ALA A 77 6.17 3.18 8.39
N ALA A 78 5.70 3.85 9.44
CA ALA A 78 6.49 4.09 10.64
C ALA A 78 5.59 4.57 11.76
N HIS A 79 5.95 4.26 13.00
CA HIS A 79 5.30 4.82 14.19
C HIS A 79 5.31 6.34 14.12
N GLU A 80 4.31 7.02 14.67
CA GLU A 80 4.21 8.48 14.58
C GLU A 80 5.39 9.20 15.23
N ASP A 81 6.06 8.56 16.20
CA ASP A 81 7.22 9.12 16.89
C ASP A 81 8.55 8.76 16.20
N SER A 82 8.52 8.02 15.08
CA SER A 82 9.76 7.64 14.40
C SER A 82 10.49 8.86 13.84
N ARG A 83 11.81 8.85 13.98
CA ARG A 83 12.71 9.88 13.45
C ARG A 83 13.54 9.39 12.27
N GLY A 84 13.18 8.26 11.69
CA GLY A 84 13.95 7.59 10.66
C GLY A 84 14.71 6.41 11.22
N GLY A 85 15.38 5.65 10.36
CA GLY A 85 16.15 4.45 10.76
C GLY A 85 15.30 3.21 11.01
N GLU A 86 14.00 3.28 10.81
CA GLU A 86 13.11 2.13 10.94
C GLU A 86 13.34 1.12 9.80
N ALA A 87 12.90 -0.12 10.03
CA ALA A 87 12.91 -1.14 8.99
C ALA A 87 11.95 -0.76 7.86
N LEU A 88 12.26 -1.19 6.64
CA LEU A 88 11.33 -1.10 5.52
C LEU A 88 10.19 -2.09 5.76
N VAL A 89 8.95 -1.62 5.62
CA VAL A 89 7.76 -2.38 5.99
C VAL A 89 7.02 -2.82 4.73
N PRO A 90 6.88 -4.15 4.51
CA PRO A 90 6.09 -4.66 3.40
C PRO A 90 4.59 -4.62 3.72
N PRO A 91 3.73 -4.74 2.70
CA PRO A 91 2.30 -4.91 2.92
C PRO A 91 1.99 -6.14 3.78
N CYS A 92 0.97 -6.05 4.63
CA CYS A 92 0.51 -7.21 5.39
C CYS A 92 -0.09 -8.29 4.47
N GLY A 93 -0.30 -9.50 5.00
CA GLY A 93 -0.80 -10.61 4.21
C GLY A 93 -2.14 -10.34 3.52
N ALA A 94 -3.08 -9.69 4.21
CA ALA A 94 -4.38 -9.32 3.64
C ALA A 94 -4.20 -8.37 2.45
N CYS A 95 -3.32 -7.37 2.59
CA CYS A 95 -3.03 -6.45 1.49
C CYS A 95 -2.36 -7.16 0.31
N ARG A 96 -1.45 -8.08 0.56
CA ARG A 96 -0.80 -8.86 -0.51
C ARG A 96 -1.83 -9.61 -1.35
N GLN A 97 -2.81 -10.23 -0.71
CA GLN A 97 -3.89 -10.95 -1.40
C GLN A 97 -4.76 -9.98 -2.21
N VAL A 98 -5.17 -8.86 -1.61
CA VAL A 98 -5.99 -7.86 -2.30
C VAL A 98 -5.24 -7.27 -3.50
N LEU A 99 -3.96 -6.93 -3.31
CA LEU A 99 -3.12 -6.39 -4.40
C LEU A 99 -2.96 -7.41 -5.53
N TRP A 100 -2.76 -8.68 -5.19
CA TRP A 100 -2.63 -9.74 -6.21
C TRP A 100 -3.87 -9.81 -7.08
N ASP A 101 -5.05 -9.81 -6.45
CA ASP A 101 -6.32 -9.95 -7.16
C ASP A 101 -6.65 -8.71 -7.99
N LEU A 102 -6.46 -7.51 -7.42
CA LEU A 102 -6.88 -6.26 -8.07
C LEU A 102 -5.80 -5.64 -8.96
N CYS A 103 -4.52 -5.91 -8.70
CA CYS A 103 -3.42 -5.28 -9.43
C CYS A 103 -2.59 -6.26 -10.25
N GLY A 104 -2.56 -7.55 -9.88
CA GLY A 104 -1.65 -8.53 -10.46
C GLY A 104 -0.24 -8.41 -9.87
N ASP A 105 0.75 -8.96 -10.57
CA ASP A 105 2.14 -8.98 -10.10
C ASP A 105 2.83 -7.66 -10.42
N ILE A 106 2.55 -6.65 -9.61
CA ILE A 106 3.16 -5.31 -9.77
C ILE A 106 4.36 -5.13 -8.85
N PRO A 107 5.30 -4.24 -9.19
CA PRO A 107 6.36 -3.85 -8.26
C PRO A 107 5.80 -3.18 -7.02
N VAL A 108 6.34 -3.57 -5.86
CA VAL A 108 6.02 -2.99 -4.55
C VAL A 108 7.27 -2.31 -4.03
N THR A 109 7.22 -1.01 -3.80
CA THR A 109 8.34 -0.24 -3.27
C THR A 109 8.04 0.16 -1.83
N MET A 110 8.88 -0.30 -0.92
CA MET A 110 8.83 0.07 0.49
C MET A 110 9.72 1.28 0.71
N VAL A 111 9.22 2.27 1.45
CA VAL A 111 9.89 3.57 1.66
C VAL A 111 10.02 3.82 3.15
N SER A 112 11.21 4.25 3.59
CA SER A 112 11.44 4.73 4.95
C SER A 112 11.31 6.25 5.03
N LEU A 113 11.15 6.79 6.25
CA LEU A 113 11.07 8.25 6.44
C LEU A 113 12.36 8.97 6.06
N ASP A 114 13.51 8.27 6.16
CA ASP A 114 14.81 8.82 5.79
C ASP A 114 15.17 8.61 4.31
N GLY A 115 14.23 8.13 3.50
CA GLY A 115 14.38 8.06 2.05
C GLY A 115 14.98 6.77 1.51
N ARG A 116 15.23 5.75 2.36
CA ARG A 116 15.64 4.43 1.86
C ARG A 116 14.48 3.75 1.17
N THR A 117 14.76 3.02 0.09
CA THR A 117 13.74 2.29 -0.65
C THR A 117 14.22 0.90 -1.02
N GLU A 118 13.26 -0.02 -1.15
CA GLU A 118 13.50 -1.34 -1.72
C GLU A 118 12.29 -1.71 -2.56
N THR A 119 12.52 -2.21 -3.76
CA THR A 119 11.46 -2.63 -4.68
C THR A 119 11.56 -4.12 -4.93
N VAL A 120 10.44 -4.82 -4.73
CA VAL A 120 10.32 -6.25 -5.02
C VAL A 120 9.03 -6.50 -5.80
N PRO A 121 8.98 -7.53 -6.66
CA PRO A 121 7.71 -7.91 -7.29
C PRO A 121 6.77 -8.48 -6.24
N LEU A 122 5.47 -8.27 -6.42
CA LEU A 122 4.47 -8.78 -5.48
C LEU A 122 4.54 -10.32 -5.37
N SER A 123 4.92 -11.00 -6.44
CA SER A 123 5.09 -12.45 -6.45
C SER A 123 6.15 -12.95 -5.44
N ASP A 124 7.14 -12.12 -5.11
CA ASP A 124 8.10 -12.48 -4.05
C ASP A 124 7.47 -12.39 -2.65
N LEU A 125 6.46 -11.55 -2.49
CA LEU A 125 5.78 -11.36 -1.21
C LEU A 125 4.56 -12.28 -1.03
N LEU A 126 4.07 -12.86 -2.12
CA LEU A 126 2.92 -13.78 -2.09
C LEU A 126 3.16 -14.91 -3.09
N PRO A 127 4.09 -15.84 -2.80
CA PRO A 127 4.37 -16.96 -3.69
C PRO A 127 3.17 -17.91 -3.75
N ARG A 128 2.94 -18.51 -4.94
CA ARG A 128 1.84 -19.44 -5.17
C ARG A 128 0.49 -18.86 -4.73
N ALA A 129 0.22 -17.65 -5.16
CA ALA A 129 -0.97 -16.90 -4.73
C ALA A 129 -2.27 -17.55 -5.20
N PHE A 130 -3.29 -17.46 -4.35
CA PHE A 130 -4.66 -17.81 -4.71
C PHE A 130 -5.29 -16.65 -5.50
N ASP A 131 -5.97 -16.97 -6.60
CA ASP A 131 -6.71 -15.97 -7.36
C ASP A 131 -7.91 -16.61 -8.10
N ASP A 132 -8.61 -15.81 -8.89
CA ASP A 132 -9.82 -16.23 -9.58
C ASP A 132 -9.57 -17.31 -10.63
N SER A 133 -8.34 -17.47 -11.13
CA SER A 133 -8.01 -18.53 -12.08
C SER A 133 -8.24 -19.92 -11.50
N LEU A 134 -8.20 -20.05 -10.16
CA LEU A 134 -8.43 -21.29 -9.45
C LEU A 134 -9.93 -21.55 -9.21
N LEU A 135 -10.79 -20.58 -9.45
CA LEU A 135 -12.23 -20.67 -9.26
C LEU A 135 -13.00 -20.97 -10.54
N LEU A 136 -12.37 -20.86 -11.70
CA LEU A 136 -13.01 -20.95 -13.02
C LEU A 136 -12.82 -22.31 -13.69
#